data_f4ca20b14debecdd378c6bb8f890afd6
#
_entry.id   f4ca20b14debecdd378c6bb8f890afd6
#
_cell.length_a   1.000
_cell.length_b   1.000
_cell.length_c   1.000
_cell.angle_alpha   90.00
_cell.angle_beta   90.00
_cell.angle_gamma   90.00
#
_symmetry.space_group_name_H-M   'P 1'
#
loop_
_entity.id
_entity.type
_entity.pdbx_description
1 polymer ?
#
loop_
_entity_poly.entity_id
_entity_poly.type
_entity_poly.pdbx_seq_one_letter_code
_entity_poly.pdbx_strand_id
1 'polypeptide(L)'
;MEPLIRNIKDFPAGAPARLISADDNPALVTLAYSVIEPGGTSSHHIHEWEHEVYIIEGSGTLVADGKEYPVKAGDAMFIPPMVDHVTRNDGGDGNIRRIEINPISAASGNARPGGSEPGAGTPPVIRNHADLNAETGHTMLGGRDGCPNYLMLYNGAMQPGAVSHPETGGHNHEWDHTVFVLEGTGTLVVSGTEYTVTAGDAIRVPPVEHHQWKNETDAPMLRVTFNDIKSEGHG
;
A
#
# COMPACT_ATOMS: atom_id res chain seq x y z
N MET A 1 21.54 5.19 -5.97
CA MET A 1 21.28 3.72 -5.93
C MET A 1 20.17 3.39 -6.90
N GLU A 2 20.15 2.17 -7.45
CA GLU A 2 19.05 1.73 -8.33
C GLU A 2 17.78 1.49 -7.52
N PRO A 3 16.59 1.75 -8.10
CA PRO A 3 15.33 1.38 -7.48
C PRO A 3 15.17 -0.14 -7.44
N LEU A 4 14.48 -0.66 -6.42
CA LEU A 4 13.97 -2.02 -6.43
C LEU A 4 12.63 -2.02 -7.15
N ILE A 5 12.47 -2.91 -8.13
CA ILE A 5 11.19 -3.12 -8.86
C ILE A 5 10.94 -4.62 -8.92
N ARG A 6 9.78 -5.07 -8.43
CA ARG A 6 9.31 -6.45 -8.50
C ARG A 6 7.85 -6.51 -8.87
N ASN A 7 7.49 -7.39 -9.78
CA ASN A 7 6.09 -7.58 -10.18
C ASN A 7 5.45 -8.78 -9.44
N ILE A 8 4.16 -8.69 -9.16
CA ILE A 8 3.39 -9.82 -8.60
C ILE A 8 3.49 -11.09 -9.45
N LYS A 9 3.74 -10.96 -10.75
CA LYS A 9 3.90 -12.08 -11.69
C LYS A 9 5.21 -12.84 -11.51
N ASP A 10 6.19 -12.27 -10.80
CA ASP A 10 7.48 -12.92 -10.51
C ASP A 10 7.35 -13.98 -9.41
N PHE A 11 6.17 -14.08 -8.79
CA PHE A 11 5.87 -15.00 -7.69
C PHE A 11 4.85 -16.06 -8.13
N PRO A 12 4.87 -17.25 -7.49
CA PRO A 12 3.91 -18.30 -7.80
C PRO A 12 2.46 -17.83 -7.63
N ALA A 13 1.61 -18.14 -8.60
CA ALA A 13 0.21 -17.79 -8.53
C ALA A 13 -0.47 -18.37 -7.28
N GLY A 14 -1.26 -17.55 -6.57
CA GLY A 14 -1.98 -17.94 -5.36
C GLY A 14 -1.13 -17.95 -4.07
N ALA A 15 0.20 -17.82 -4.17
CA ALA A 15 1.05 -17.68 -2.99
C ALA A 15 1.16 -16.20 -2.57
N PRO A 16 1.28 -15.90 -1.27
CA PRO A 16 1.64 -14.55 -0.83
C PRO A 16 3.01 -14.13 -1.39
N ALA A 17 3.06 -12.95 -2.01
CA ALA A 17 4.29 -12.40 -2.57
C ALA A 17 4.86 -11.30 -1.67
N ARG A 18 6.08 -11.48 -1.17
CA ARG A 18 6.83 -10.44 -0.46
C ARG A 18 7.55 -9.56 -1.48
N LEU A 19 6.89 -8.52 -1.93
CA LEU A 19 7.38 -7.64 -3.00
C LEU A 19 8.52 -6.75 -2.53
N ILE A 20 8.41 -6.21 -1.30
CA ILE A 20 9.50 -5.50 -0.60
C ILE A 20 9.60 -6.13 0.78
N SER A 21 10.71 -6.79 1.06
CA SER A 21 10.97 -7.52 2.29
C SER A 21 12.02 -6.81 3.15
N ALA A 22 12.19 -7.22 4.40
CA ALA A 22 13.23 -6.68 5.27
C ALA A 22 14.66 -6.95 4.73
N ASP A 23 14.85 -8.04 3.96
CA ASP A 23 16.13 -8.37 3.35
C ASP A 23 16.57 -7.38 2.26
N ASP A 24 15.62 -6.59 1.75
CA ASP A 24 15.87 -5.52 0.78
C ASP A 24 16.34 -4.22 1.46
N ASN A 25 16.47 -4.21 2.79
CA ASN A 25 16.83 -3.05 3.63
C ASN A 25 16.00 -1.80 3.34
N PRO A 26 14.65 -1.87 3.33
CA PRO A 26 13.85 -0.67 3.25
C PRO A 26 13.99 0.15 4.52
N ALA A 27 13.97 1.48 4.39
CA ALA A 27 14.06 2.37 5.55
C ALA A 27 12.69 2.60 6.22
N LEU A 28 11.58 2.33 5.53
CA LEU A 28 10.25 2.71 5.98
C LEU A 28 9.32 1.51 6.16
N VAL A 29 8.99 0.81 5.09
CA VAL A 29 7.96 -0.23 5.08
C VAL A 29 8.36 -1.46 4.29
N THR A 30 7.75 -2.59 4.63
CA THR A 30 7.67 -3.78 3.79
C THR A 30 6.33 -3.80 3.05
N LEU A 31 6.28 -4.47 1.89
CA LEU A 31 5.08 -4.59 1.08
C LEU A 31 4.88 -6.03 0.61
N ALA A 32 3.72 -6.59 0.88
CA ALA A 32 3.31 -7.91 0.45
C ALA A 32 2.03 -7.84 -0.39
N TYR A 33 1.87 -8.80 -1.29
CA TYR A 33 0.64 -9.02 -2.04
C TYR A 33 0.04 -10.37 -1.65
N SER A 34 -1.27 -10.43 -1.51
CA SER A 34 -1.99 -11.67 -1.21
C SER A 34 -3.34 -11.75 -1.91
N VAL A 35 -3.81 -12.99 -2.07
CA VAL A 35 -5.10 -13.33 -2.64
C VAL A 35 -5.87 -14.13 -1.60
N ILE A 36 -7.14 -13.77 -1.37
CA ILE A 36 -8.07 -14.52 -0.55
C ILE A 36 -9.15 -15.04 -1.49
N GLU A 37 -9.22 -16.36 -1.66
CA GLU A 37 -10.24 -17.01 -2.49
C GLU A 37 -11.64 -16.90 -1.85
N PRO A 38 -12.72 -17.05 -2.63
CA PRO A 38 -14.08 -17.06 -2.11
C PRO A 38 -14.26 -18.04 -0.96
N GLY A 39 -14.85 -17.59 0.14
CA GLY A 39 -15.02 -18.35 1.37
C GLY A 39 -13.75 -18.51 2.23
N GLY A 40 -12.61 -17.99 1.73
CA GLY A 40 -11.34 -17.99 2.46
C GLY A 40 -11.18 -16.82 3.40
N THR A 41 -10.05 -16.83 4.15
CA THR A 41 -9.68 -15.78 5.09
C THR A 41 -8.20 -15.44 4.99
N SER A 42 -7.84 -14.22 5.40
CA SER A 42 -6.44 -13.94 5.75
C SER A 42 -6.04 -14.67 7.04
N SER A 43 -4.78 -14.59 7.42
CA SER A 43 -4.37 -15.00 8.77
C SER A 43 -5.15 -14.20 9.82
N HIS A 44 -5.69 -14.90 10.82
CA HIS A 44 -6.30 -14.28 11.99
C HIS A 44 -5.22 -14.05 13.04
N HIS A 45 -4.91 -12.81 13.36
CA HIS A 45 -3.78 -12.47 14.24
C HIS A 45 -3.94 -11.12 14.96
N ILE A 46 -3.03 -10.89 15.91
CA ILE A 46 -2.86 -9.65 16.67
C ILE A 46 -1.37 -9.34 16.79
N HIS A 47 -0.98 -8.07 16.72
CA HIS A 47 0.43 -7.64 16.82
C HIS A 47 0.57 -6.21 17.34
N GLU A 48 1.81 -5.83 17.71
CA GLU A 48 2.14 -4.57 18.39
C GLU A 48 2.39 -3.39 17.43
N TRP A 49 2.34 -3.59 16.12
CA TRP A 49 2.53 -2.56 15.10
C TRP A 49 1.22 -2.28 14.35
N GLU A 50 1.15 -1.15 13.68
CA GLU A 50 0.06 -0.83 12.75
C GLU A 50 0.17 -1.65 11.47
N HIS A 51 -0.94 -1.72 10.76
CA HIS A 51 -1.06 -2.47 9.52
C HIS A 51 -1.93 -1.68 8.55
N GLU A 52 -1.41 -1.39 7.37
CA GLU A 52 -2.21 -0.80 6.31
C GLU A 52 -2.45 -1.83 5.21
N VAL A 53 -3.65 -1.84 4.69
CA VAL A 53 -4.05 -2.73 3.59
C VAL A 53 -4.78 -1.91 2.54
N TYR A 54 -4.50 -2.17 1.27
CA TYR A 54 -5.29 -1.64 0.16
C TYR A 54 -5.92 -2.80 -0.61
N ILE A 55 -7.24 -2.74 -0.81
CA ILE A 55 -7.98 -3.72 -1.60
C ILE A 55 -7.93 -3.33 -3.07
N ILE A 56 -7.24 -4.14 -3.87
CA ILE A 56 -7.10 -3.92 -5.32
C ILE A 56 -8.36 -4.39 -6.04
N GLU A 57 -8.89 -5.55 -5.65
CA GLU A 57 -10.02 -6.22 -6.30
C GLU A 57 -10.85 -7.01 -5.29
N GLY A 58 -12.14 -7.15 -5.56
CA GLY A 58 -13.06 -7.95 -4.74
C GLY A 58 -13.71 -7.18 -3.60
N SER A 59 -14.45 -7.90 -2.77
CA SER A 59 -15.13 -7.38 -1.59
C SER A 59 -15.26 -8.46 -0.52
N GLY A 60 -15.44 -8.06 0.72
CA GLY A 60 -15.60 -8.97 1.85
C GLY A 60 -15.76 -8.23 3.16
N THR A 61 -15.32 -8.84 4.24
CA THR A 61 -15.48 -8.32 5.60
C THR A 61 -14.14 -8.31 6.36
N LEU A 62 -13.71 -7.13 6.83
CA LEU A 62 -12.71 -7.05 7.89
C LEU A 62 -13.41 -7.28 9.23
N VAL A 63 -12.94 -8.25 9.99
CA VAL A 63 -13.32 -8.43 11.40
C VAL A 63 -12.20 -7.89 12.25
N ALA A 64 -12.50 -6.89 13.08
CA ALA A 64 -11.54 -6.23 13.97
C ALA A 64 -12.11 -6.19 15.39
N ASP A 65 -11.43 -6.81 16.35
CA ASP A 65 -11.90 -6.98 17.74
C ASP A 65 -13.36 -7.49 17.81
N GLY A 66 -13.70 -8.47 16.95
CA GLY A 66 -15.01 -9.09 16.87
C GLY A 66 -16.11 -8.24 16.21
N LYS A 67 -15.78 -7.03 15.73
CA LYS A 67 -16.71 -6.17 14.96
C LYS A 67 -16.45 -6.33 13.46
N GLU A 68 -17.52 -6.30 12.70
CA GLU A 68 -17.50 -6.48 11.25
C GLU A 68 -17.55 -5.14 10.52
N TYR A 69 -16.69 -5.01 9.52
CA TYR A 69 -16.58 -3.84 8.65
C TYR A 69 -16.57 -4.31 7.20
N PRO A 70 -17.57 -3.94 6.38
CA PRO A 70 -17.54 -4.28 4.95
C PRO A 70 -16.38 -3.57 4.26
N VAL A 71 -15.71 -4.30 3.37
CA VAL A 71 -14.58 -3.79 2.58
C VAL A 71 -14.73 -4.18 1.11
N LYS A 72 -14.20 -3.35 0.22
CA LYS A 72 -14.30 -3.53 -1.24
C LYS A 72 -13.09 -2.95 -1.97
N ALA A 73 -13.00 -3.23 -3.25
CA ALA A 73 -11.98 -2.64 -4.12
C ALA A 73 -11.92 -1.11 -3.98
N GLY A 74 -10.69 -0.59 -3.88
CA GLY A 74 -10.40 0.82 -3.65
C GLY A 74 -10.33 1.24 -2.18
N ASP A 75 -10.66 0.35 -1.24
CA ASP A 75 -10.55 0.65 0.19
C ASP A 75 -9.10 0.55 0.66
N ALA A 76 -8.67 1.58 1.39
CA ALA A 76 -7.51 1.57 2.27
C ALA A 76 -7.98 1.35 3.71
N MET A 77 -7.32 0.47 4.42
CA MET A 77 -7.62 0.13 5.80
C MET A 77 -6.39 0.40 6.67
N PHE A 78 -6.54 1.23 7.70
CA PHE A 78 -5.58 1.33 8.80
C PHE A 78 -6.08 0.47 9.96
N ILE A 79 -5.29 -0.51 10.35
CA ILE A 79 -5.54 -1.37 11.50
C ILE A 79 -4.55 -1.00 12.59
N PRO A 80 -5.03 -0.40 13.70
CA PRO A 80 -4.16 0.04 14.78
C PRO A 80 -3.41 -1.11 15.46
N PRO A 81 -2.29 -0.83 16.16
CA PRO A 81 -1.62 -1.81 17.00
C PRO A 81 -2.58 -2.48 18.00
N MET A 82 -2.35 -3.75 18.27
CA MET A 82 -3.13 -4.56 19.22
C MET A 82 -4.60 -4.75 18.90
N VAL A 83 -5.02 -4.51 17.67
CA VAL A 83 -6.35 -4.90 17.19
C VAL A 83 -6.28 -6.34 16.68
N ASP A 84 -7.12 -7.22 17.23
CA ASP A 84 -7.28 -8.60 16.75
C ASP A 84 -8.05 -8.59 15.42
N HIS A 85 -7.47 -9.10 14.34
CA HIS A 85 -8.08 -8.91 13.02
C HIS A 85 -7.91 -10.08 12.04
N VAL A 86 -8.89 -10.17 11.14
CA VAL A 86 -8.91 -11.08 10.00
C VAL A 86 -9.78 -10.48 8.89
N THR A 87 -9.38 -10.65 7.64
CA THR A 87 -10.22 -10.34 6.48
C THR A 87 -10.85 -11.63 5.94
N ARG A 88 -12.17 -11.64 5.77
CA ARG A 88 -12.93 -12.74 5.16
C ARG A 88 -13.35 -12.36 3.74
N ASN A 89 -13.24 -13.30 2.82
CA ASN A 89 -13.82 -13.18 1.49
C ASN A 89 -15.22 -13.81 1.50
N ASP A 90 -16.19 -13.07 1.96
CA ASP A 90 -17.61 -13.41 2.05
C ASP A 90 -18.50 -12.47 1.21
N GLY A 91 -17.87 -11.62 0.38
CA GLY A 91 -18.55 -10.58 -0.41
C GLY A 91 -18.98 -10.99 -1.82
N GLY A 92 -18.70 -12.22 -2.26
CA GLY A 92 -19.08 -12.70 -3.59
C GLY A 92 -18.25 -13.88 -4.10
N ASP A 93 -18.33 -14.12 -5.42
CA ASP A 93 -17.66 -15.26 -6.08
C ASP A 93 -16.24 -14.95 -6.57
N GLY A 94 -15.78 -13.72 -6.43
CA GLY A 94 -14.46 -13.26 -6.88
C GLY A 94 -13.41 -13.31 -5.76
N ASN A 95 -12.15 -13.33 -6.14
CA ASN A 95 -11.04 -13.23 -5.20
C ASN A 95 -10.95 -11.81 -4.61
N ILE A 96 -10.55 -11.69 -3.35
CA ILE A 96 -9.99 -10.45 -2.83
C ILE A 96 -8.50 -10.44 -3.17
N ARG A 97 -8.05 -9.42 -3.90
CA ARG A 97 -6.64 -9.13 -4.17
C ARG A 97 -6.25 -7.89 -3.39
N ARG A 98 -5.18 -7.99 -2.61
CA ARG A 98 -4.77 -6.90 -1.73
C ARG A 98 -3.27 -6.79 -1.59
N ILE A 99 -2.81 -5.58 -1.31
CA ILE A 99 -1.46 -5.35 -0.79
C ILE A 99 -1.54 -5.02 0.69
N GLU A 100 -0.49 -5.39 1.39
CA GLU A 100 -0.34 -5.32 2.83
C GLU A 100 0.98 -4.64 3.14
N ILE A 101 0.91 -3.58 3.93
CA ILE A 101 2.03 -2.72 4.26
C ILE A 101 2.25 -2.77 5.77
N ASN A 102 3.48 -3.06 6.16
CA ASN A 102 3.90 -3.06 7.56
C ASN A 102 5.11 -2.13 7.74
N PRO A 103 5.25 -1.44 8.86
CA PRO A 103 6.46 -0.69 9.17
C PRO A 103 7.66 -1.65 9.25
N ILE A 104 8.84 -1.17 8.92
CA ILE A 104 10.06 -2.01 8.97
C ILE A 104 10.31 -2.58 10.38
N SER A 105 9.88 -1.90 11.41
CA SER A 105 9.94 -2.38 12.80
C SER A 105 9.18 -3.69 13.03
N ALA A 106 8.15 -3.98 12.22
CA ALA A 106 7.40 -5.24 12.26
C ALA A 106 8.26 -6.46 11.89
N ALA A 107 9.36 -6.27 11.16
CA ALA A 107 10.26 -7.37 10.77
C ALA A 107 10.89 -8.09 11.96
N SER A 108 11.05 -7.42 13.10
CA SER A 108 11.55 -8.00 14.36
C SER A 108 10.42 -8.36 15.35
N GLY A 109 9.17 -8.06 15.01
CA GLY A 109 8.00 -8.34 15.84
C GLY A 109 7.41 -9.73 15.58
N ASN A 110 6.62 -10.21 16.53
CA ASN A 110 5.92 -11.49 16.42
C ASN A 110 4.40 -11.25 16.45
N ALA A 111 3.73 -11.58 15.34
CA ALA A 111 2.28 -11.69 15.36
C ALA A 111 1.86 -12.93 16.18
N ARG A 112 0.80 -12.80 16.94
CA ARG A 112 0.20 -13.87 17.75
C ARG A 112 -1.11 -14.33 17.12
N PRO A 113 -1.54 -15.59 17.31
CA PRO A 113 -2.84 -16.06 16.81
C PRO A 113 -3.99 -15.17 17.30
N GLY A 114 -4.97 -14.92 16.46
CA GLY A 114 -6.16 -14.18 16.81
C GLY A 114 -6.92 -14.84 17.97
N GLY A 115 -7.59 -14.03 18.78
CA GLY A 115 -8.27 -14.48 20.00
C GLY A 115 -7.34 -14.92 21.13
N SER A 116 -6.01 -14.79 20.97
CA SER A 116 -5.03 -15.16 22.01
C SER A 116 -5.04 -14.23 23.21
N GLU A 117 -5.51 -13.01 23.03
CA GLU A 117 -5.63 -12.00 24.06
C GLU A 117 -6.71 -10.95 23.68
N PRO A 118 -7.20 -10.14 24.62
CA PRO A 118 -8.11 -9.04 24.30
C PRO A 118 -7.46 -8.05 23.33
N GLY A 119 -8.20 -7.64 22.28
CA GLY A 119 -7.78 -6.59 21.38
C GLY A 119 -7.81 -5.19 22.06
N ALA A 120 -7.26 -4.20 21.36
CA ALA A 120 -7.18 -2.83 21.88
C ALA A 120 -8.54 -2.12 21.97
N GLY A 121 -9.56 -2.64 21.28
CA GLY A 121 -10.87 -2.01 21.17
C GLY A 121 -10.89 -0.75 20.30
N THR A 122 -9.77 -0.39 19.68
CA THR A 122 -9.65 0.77 18.79
C THR A 122 -10.19 0.39 17.41
N PRO A 123 -11.19 1.11 16.87
CA PRO A 123 -11.74 0.76 15.56
C PRO A 123 -10.70 1.01 14.45
N PRO A 124 -10.71 0.19 13.37
CA PRO A 124 -9.95 0.47 12.17
C PRO A 124 -10.50 1.72 11.46
N VAL A 125 -9.66 2.36 10.65
CA VAL A 125 -10.10 3.41 9.73
C VAL A 125 -10.15 2.81 8.32
N ILE A 126 -11.26 3.00 7.62
CA ILE A 126 -11.45 2.52 6.25
C ILE A 126 -11.88 3.68 5.37
N ARG A 127 -11.19 3.89 4.24
CA ARG A 127 -11.52 4.92 3.25
C ARG A 127 -11.41 4.39 1.85
N ASN A 128 -12.36 4.74 1.00
CA ASN A 128 -12.28 4.41 -0.42
C ASN A 128 -11.63 5.57 -1.20
N HIS A 129 -10.78 5.26 -2.17
CA HIS A 129 -10.17 6.28 -3.01
C HIS A 129 -11.19 7.10 -3.81
N ALA A 130 -12.38 6.53 -4.08
CA ALA A 130 -13.45 7.23 -4.77
C ALA A 130 -14.08 8.36 -3.94
N ASP A 131 -13.86 8.37 -2.61
CA ASP A 131 -14.35 9.41 -1.70
C ASP A 131 -13.38 10.57 -1.52
N LEU A 132 -12.18 10.49 -2.13
CA LEU A 132 -11.19 11.57 -2.11
C LEU A 132 -11.70 12.79 -2.88
N ASN A 133 -11.46 13.97 -2.34
CA ASN A 133 -11.91 15.24 -2.90
C ASN A 133 -10.85 16.34 -2.65
N ALA A 134 -11.16 17.59 -3.03
CA ALA A 134 -10.22 18.70 -2.89
C ALA A 134 -9.81 19.00 -1.44
N GLU A 135 -10.62 18.65 -0.44
CA GLU A 135 -10.31 18.88 0.98
C GLU A 135 -9.39 17.79 1.53
N THR A 136 -9.60 16.53 1.10
CA THR A 136 -8.79 15.39 1.52
C THR A 136 -7.48 15.29 0.72
N GLY A 137 -7.41 15.93 -0.45
CA GLY A 137 -6.30 15.78 -1.37
C GLY A 137 -6.11 14.32 -1.79
N HIS A 138 -4.88 13.86 -1.83
CA HIS A 138 -4.50 12.50 -2.20
C HIS A 138 -4.31 11.56 -1.00
N THR A 139 -4.37 12.06 0.24
CA THR A 139 -4.11 11.26 1.45
C THR A 139 -5.31 10.39 1.80
N MET A 140 -5.15 9.08 1.68
CA MET A 140 -6.14 8.10 2.12
C MET A 140 -6.05 7.87 3.63
N LEU A 141 -4.85 7.57 4.11
CA LEU A 141 -4.53 7.30 5.51
C LEU A 141 -3.31 8.11 5.93
N GLY A 142 -3.31 8.67 7.13
CA GLY A 142 -2.22 9.52 7.61
C GLY A 142 -2.32 9.84 9.10
N GLY A 143 -1.61 10.87 9.55
CA GLY A 143 -1.55 11.25 10.97
C GLY A 143 -2.90 11.58 11.58
N ARG A 144 -3.83 12.15 10.81
CA ARG A 144 -5.22 12.41 11.24
C ARG A 144 -6.00 11.13 11.62
N ASP A 145 -5.53 9.97 11.14
CA ASP A 145 -6.13 8.66 11.38
C ASP A 145 -5.42 7.89 12.47
N GLY A 146 -4.33 8.46 12.99
CA GLY A 146 -3.49 7.84 13.99
C GLY A 146 -2.37 6.98 13.42
N CYS A 147 -2.08 7.06 12.10
CA CYS A 147 -0.93 6.39 11.50
C CYS A 147 0.38 6.93 12.09
N PRO A 148 1.21 6.12 12.77
CA PRO A 148 2.35 6.65 13.50
C PRO A 148 3.63 6.74 12.67
N ASN A 149 3.79 5.93 11.61
CA ASN A 149 5.06 5.77 10.92
C ASN A 149 5.02 6.18 9.44
N TYR A 150 3.95 5.89 8.75
CA TYR A 150 3.82 6.15 7.31
C TYR A 150 2.39 6.54 6.95
N LEU A 151 2.21 7.03 5.76
CA LEU A 151 0.92 7.44 5.21
C LEU A 151 0.71 6.77 3.85
N MET A 152 -0.55 6.58 3.46
CA MET A 152 -0.96 6.07 2.17
C MET A 152 -1.59 7.17 1.32
N LEU A 153 -1.05 7.35 0.12
CA LEU A 153 -1.55 8.28 -0.88
C LEU A 153 -2.14 7.52 -2.08
N TYR A 154 -3.27 7.97 -2.58
CA TYR A 154 -3.77 7.60 -3.90
C TYR A 154 -3.48 8.74 -4.86
N ASN A 155 -2.55 8.54 -5.78
CA ASN A 155 -2.06 9.60 -6.65
C ASN A 155 -3.00 9.95 -7.80
N GLY A 156 -4.17 9.29 -7.88
CA GLY A 156 -5.09 9.48 -9.00
C GLY A 156 -4.55 8.93 -10.32
N ALA A 157 -5.30 9.16 -11.39
CA ALA A 157 -4.94 8.71 -12.71
C ALA A 157 -3.93 9.68 -13.34
N MET A 158 -2.70 9.21 -13.55
CA MET A 158 -1.71 9.91 -14.36
C MET A 158 -2.07 9.74 -15.82
N GLN A 159 -2.58 10.80 -16.45
CA GLN A 159 -3.09 10.77 -17.82
C GLN A 159 -1.98 10.59 -18.85
N PRO A 160 -2.28 10.12 -20.08
CA PRO A 160 -1.35 10.12 -21.19
C PRO A 160 -0.65 11.47 -21.39
N GLY A 161 0.69 11.45 -21.53
CA GLY A 161 1.52 12.63 -21.66
C GLY A 161 1.82 13.37 -20.36
N ALA A 162 1.25 12.95 -19.23
CA ALA A 162 1.51 13.60 -17.95
C ALA A 162 2.92 13.27 -17.42
N VAL A 163 3.49 14.26 -16.74
CA VAL A 163 4.80 14.18 -16.08
C VAL A 163 4.66 14.74 -14.68
N SER A 164 5.19 14.03 -13.67
CA SER A 164 5.22 14.57 -12.31
C SER A 164 6.30 15.66 -12.19
N HIS A 165 6.01 16.72 -11.42
CA HIS A 165 6.96 17.83 -11.17
C HIS A 165 7.63 18.37 -12.45
N PRO A 166 6.84 18.80 -13.47
CA PRO A 166 7.39 19.21 -14.76
C PRO A 166 8.31 20.44 -14.65
N GLU A 167 8.08 21.31 -13.66
CA GLU A 167 8.87 22.54 -13.43
C GLU A 167 10.29 22.25 -12.97
N THR A 168 10.50 21.16 -12.22
CA THR A 168 11.79 20.80 -11.61
C THR A 168 12.44 19.58 -12.24
N GLY A 169 11.71 18.88 -13.12
CA GLY A 169 12.19 17.63 -13.72
C GLY A 169 12.21 16.47 -12.74
N GLY A 170 11.46 16.56 -11.64
CA GLY A 170 11.42 15.59 -10.55
C GLY A 170 11.79 16.19 -9.20
N HIS A 171 11.93 15.33 -8.19
CA HIS A 171 12.33 15.72 -6.83
C HIS A 171 13.10 14.59 -6.13
N ASN A 172 13.58 14.87 -4.93
CA ASN A 172 14.13 13.89 -3.99
C ASN A 172 13.67 14.21 -2.57
N HIS A 173 13.80 13.24 -1.68
CA HIS A 173 13.52 13.41 -0.25
C HIS A 173 14.35 12.44 0.60
N GLU A 174 14.36 12.61 1.92
CA GLU A 174 15.22 11.86 2.84
C GLU A 174 14.65 10.49 3.26
N TRP A 175 13.47 10.11 2.77
CA TRP A 175 12.81 8.81 3.05
C TRP A 175 12.69 7.95 1.80
N ASP A 176 12.46 6.65 2.01
CA ASP A 176 12.10 5.73 0.93
C ASP A 176 10.78 6.15 0.29
N HIS A 177 10.73 6.09 -1.03
CA HIS A 177 9.49 6.25 -1.78
C HIS A 177 9.01 4.87 -2.22
N THR A 178 8.01 4.35 -1.53
CA THR A 178 7.43 3.04 -1.83
C THR A 178 6.13 3.23 -2.61
N VAL A 179 6.00 2.53 -3.73
CA VAL A 179 4.88 2.67 -4.67
C VAL A 179 4.39 1.29 -5.11
N PHE A 180 3.08 1.15 -5.29
CA PHE A 180 2.49 0.01 -5.99
C PHE A 180 1.66 0.52 -7.18
N VAL A 181 1.94 -0.02 -8.38
CA VAL A 181 1.21 0.32 -9.60
C VAL A 181 -0.05 -0.52 -9.66
N LEU A 182 -1.21 0.13 -9.59
CA LEU A 182 -2.52 -0.52 -9.62
C LEU A 182 -2.94 -0.88 -11.04
N GLU A 183 -2.78 0.05 -11.98
CA GLU A 183 -3.21 -0.08 -13.37
C GLU A 183 -2.26 0.65 -14.32
N GLY A 184 -2.22 0.19 -15.58
CA GLY A 184 -1.51 0.85 -16.66
C GLY A 184 -0.02 0.58 -16.67
N THR A 185 0.68 1.40 -17.45
CA THR A 185 2.13 1.37 -17.65
C THR A 185 2.63 2.80 -17.66
N GLY A 186 3.84 3.03 -17.17
CA GLY A 186 4.52 4.32 -17.19
C GLY A 186 6.02 4.19 -17.13
N THR A 187 6.69 5.32 -17.01
CA THR A 187 8.15 5.42 -16.87
C THR A 187 8.48 6.07 -15.54
N LEU A 188 9.30 5.40 -14.74
CA LEU A 188 9.96 5.96 -13.58
C LEU A 188 11.38 6.34 -13.98
N VAL A 189 11.74 7.59 -13.81
CA VAL A 189 13.13 8.07 -13.99
C VAL A 189 13.77 8.19 -12.63
N VAL A 190 14.89 7.52 -12.39
CA VAL A 190 15.67 7.62 -11.15
C VAL A 190 17.11 8.01 -11.51
N SER A 191 17.55 9.15 -11.01
CA SER A 191 18.90 9.70 -11.24
C SER A 191 19.31 9.67 -12.73
N GLY A 192 18.34 9.97 -13.61
CA GLY A 192 18.51 10.03 -15.07
C GLY A 192 18.37 8.70 -15.81
N THR A 193 18.17 7.59 -15.12
CA THR A 193 17.90 6.28 -15.73
C THR A 193 16.41 6.02 -15.77
N GLU A 194 15.90 5.57 -16.92
CA GLU A 194 14.48 5.26 -17.14
C GLU A 194 14.19 3.79 -16.89
N TYR A 195 13.10 3.53 -16.17
CA TYR A 195 12.58 2.20 -15.84
C TYR A 195 11.12 2.14 -16.28
N THR A 196 10.78 1.19 -17.15
CA THR A 196 9.37 0.90 -17.44
C THR A 196 8.73 0.20 -16.26
N VAL A 197 7.58 0.69 -15.83
CA VAL A 197 6.80 0.13 -14.72
C VAL A 197 5.38 -0.16 -15.18
N THR A 198 4.78 -1.22 -14.65
CA THR A 198 3.47 -1.70 -15.10
C THR A 198 2.62 -2.18 -13.92
N ALA A 199 1.32 -2.38 -14.16
CA ALA A 199 0.40 -2.90 -13.14
C ALA A 199 0.95 -4.15 -12.45
N GLY A 200 0.89 -4.14 -11.12
CA GLY A 200 1.44 -5.18 -10.25
C GLY A 200 2.88 -4.96 -9.80
N ASP A 201 3.56 -3.90 -10.28
CA ASP A 201 4.89 -3.55 -9.79
C ASP A 201 4.82 -2.90 -8.41
N ALA A 202 5.62 -3.45 -7.49
CA ALA A 202 6.03 -2.78 -6.26
C ALA A 202 7.42 -2.18 -6.47
N ILE A 203 7.55 -0.91 -6.11
CA ILE A 203 8.71 -0.10 -6.39
C ILE A 203 9.20 0.53 -5.09
N ARG A 204 10.50 0.48 -4.85
CA ARG A 204 11.16 1.26 -3.82
C ARG A 204 12.24 2.13 -4.45
N VAL A 205 12.07 3.44 -4.35
CA VAL A 205 13.13 4.40 -4.67
C VAL A 205 13.86 4.73 -3.37
N PRO A 206 15.19 4.48 -3.29
CA PRO A 206 15.95 4.78 -2.08
C PRO A 206 15.93 6.27 -1.72
N PRO A 207 16.20 6.62 -0.42
CA PRO A 207 16.32 8.02 0.00
C PRO A 207 17.30 8.80 -0.84
N VAL A 208 17.06 10.09 -0.98
CA VAL A 208 17.85 11.12 -1.70
C VAL A 208 18.03 10.89 -3.20
N GLU A 209 17.52 9.81 -3.77
CA GLU A 209 17.57 9.60 -5.21
C GLU A 209 16.55 10.50 -5.90
N HIS A 210 17.03 11.32 -6.85
CA HIS A 210 16.17 12.17 -7.66
C HIS A 210 15.28 11.32 -8.56
N HIS A 211 13.97 11.55 -8.55
CA HIS A 211 13.03 10.74 -9.31
C HIS A 211 11.87 11.56 -9.90
N GLN A 212 11.35 11.04 -11.01
CA GLN A 212 10.23 11.60 -11.77
C GLN A 212 9.39 10.49 -12.37
N TRP A 213 8.10 10.70 -12.44
CA TRP A 213 7.15 9.82 -13.12
C TRP A 213 6.71 10.44 -14.45
N LYS A 214 6.59 9.60 -15.48
CA LYS A 214 6.07 9.96 -16.79
C LYS A 214 5.05 8.93 -17.24
N ASN A 215 4.00 9.35 -17.92
CA ASN A 215 3.11 8.47 -18.64
C ASN A 215 3.21 8.78 -20.13
N GLU A 216 4.03 8.03 -20.82
CA GLU A 216 4.28 8.15 -22.27
C GLU A 216 3.41 7.17 -23.08
N THR A 217 2.40 6.54 -22.45
CA THR A 217 1.47 5.60 -23.07
C THR A 217 0.15 6.26 -23.44
N ASP A 218 -0.73 5.53 -24.13
CA ASP A 218 -2.06 6.01 -24.54
C ASP A 218 -3.15 5.77 -23.50
N ALA A 219 -2.82 5.15 -22.35
CA ALA A 219 -3.76 4.81 -21.27
C ALA A 219 -3.34 5.44 -19.94
N PRO A 220 -4.28 5.72 -19.03
CA PRO A 220 -3.94 6.20 -17.69
C PRO A 220 -3.13 5.18 -16.88
N MET A 221 -2.26 5.67 -15.99
CA MET A 221 -1.57 4.87 -14.98
C MET A 221 -2.07 5.27 -13.58
N LEU A 222 -2.40 4.27 -12.77
CA LEU A 222 -2.86 4.47 -11.38
C LEU A 222 -1.86 3.83 -10.42
N ARG A 223 -1.60 4.52 -9.31
CA ARG A 223 -0.70 4.02 -8.27
C ARG A 223 -1.10 4.50 -6.88
N VAL A 224 -0.70 3.73 -5.88
CA VAL A 224 -0.67 4.11 -4.47
C VAL A 224 0.77 4.26 -4.01
N THR A 225 0.98 5.20 -3.11
CA THR A 225 2.30 5.56 -2.61
C THR A 225 2.32 5.53 -1.09
N PHE A 226 3.41 5.07 -0.52
CA PHE A 226 3.64 5.02 0.92
C PHE A 226 4.85 5.87 1.26
N ASN A 227 4.64 6.92 2.01
CA ASN A 227 5.67 7.87 2.42
C ASN A 227 5.80 7.91 3.94
N ASP A 228 6.95 8.37 4.44
CA ASP A 228 7.14 8.66 5.85
C ASP A 228 6.06 9.64 6.35
N ILE A 229 5.52 9.41 7.52
CA ILE A 229 4.49 10.27 8.13
C ILE A 229 4.96 11.74 8.23
N LYS A 230 6.26 11.98 8.35
CA LYS A 230 6.85 13.32 8.36
C LYS A 230 6.65 14.09 7.06
N SER A 231 6.33 13.38 5.96
CA SER A 231 6.02 14.03 4.68
C SER A 231 4.61 14.64 4.62
N GLU A 232 3.75 14.37 5.62
CA GLU A 232 2.39 14.88 5.64
C GLU A 232 2.38 16.42 5.63
N GLY A 233 1.70 17.00 4.63
CA GLY A 233 1.65 18.45 4.41
C GLY A 233 2.82 19.03 3.61
N HIS A 234 3.71 18.23 3.07
CA HIS A 234 4.84 18.65 2.21
C HIS A 234 4.62 18.28 0.73
N GLY A 235 3.39 18.05 0.30
CA GLY A 235 3.00 17.73 -1.07
C GLY A 235 2.51 18.94 -1.87
#